data_9c5b69decdf0eaa3734ea60b8ad60784
#
_entry.id   9c5b69decdf0eaa3734ea60b8ad60784
#
_cell.length_a   1.000
_cell.length_b   1.000
_cell.length_c   1.000
_cell.angle_alpha   90.00
_cell.angle_beta   90.00
_cell.angle_gamma   90.00
#
_symmetry.space_group_name_H-M   'P 1'
#
loop_
_entity.id
_entity.type
_entity.pdbx_description
1 polymer ?
#
loop_
_entity_poly.entity_id
_entity_poly.type
_entity_poly.pdbx_seq_one_letter_code
_entity_poly.pdbx_strand_id
1 'polypeptide(L)'
;MPEGHSVHRIARQFDRNVVGHRVSASSPQGRFAEGAALLDGREALSVRAVGKQMFLEFEGDLWLRVHLGMYGAWDFSGEILVDPTIASANGRMGQTNQRGTDPERIVDAAGENSLTSIGAPRKARGHVRMSEQTSGLDDTDATWPPPVVGQVRLRLLTDATCADLRGPTACEVLTPDQVQAVIAKLGPDQIGRASCR
;
A
#
# COMPACT_ATOMS: atom_id res chain seq x y z
N MET A 1 3.94 3.19 13.90
CA MET A 1 2.47 3.03 13.84
C MET A 1 1.99 3.79 12.61
N PRO A 2 1.32 3.15 11.63
CA PRO A 2 0.83 3.87 10.46
C PRO A 2 -0.16 4.96 10.91
N GLU A 3 0.21 6.20 10.65
CA GLU A 3 -0.61 7.37 10.95
C GLU A 3 -1.48 7.74 9.74
N GLY A 4 -2.42 8.67 9.90
CA GLY A 4 -3.24 9.15 8.79
C GLY A 4 -2.40 9.56 7.57
N HIS A 5 -1.23 10.15 7.79
CA HIS A 5 -0.28 10.51 6.73
C HIS A 5 0.16 9.32 5.85
N SER A 6 0.49 8.18 6.46
CA SER A 6 0.86 6.96 5.73
C SER A 6 -0.30 6.42 4.89
N VAL A 7 -1.53 6.51 5.40
CA VAL A 7 -2.73 6.04 4.68
C VAL A 7 -3.04 6.94 3.48
N HIS A 8 -2.86 8.25 3.61
CA HIS A 8 -2.99 9.18 2.47
C HIS A 8 -1.93 8.92 1.39
N ARG A 9 -0.70 8.57 1.77
CA ARG A 9 0.34 8.16 0.82
C ARG A 9 -0.03 6.89 0.08
N ILE A 10 -0.55 5.90 0.79
CA ILE A 10 -1.05 4.65 0.20
C ILE A 10 -2.18 4.93 -0.78
N ALA A 11 -3.15 5.76 -0.40
CA ALA A 11 -4.25 6.13 -1.29
C ALA A 11 -3.75 6.78 -2.59
N ARG A 12 -2.79 7.69 -2.52
CA ARG A 12 -2.17 8.29 -3.72
C ARG A 12 -1.43 7.27 -4.58
N GLN A 13 -0.79 6.27 -3.95
CA GLN A 13 -0.13 5.20 -4.68
C GLN A 13 -1.14 4.33 -5.42
N PHE A 14 -2.28 4.03 -4.81
CA PHE A 14 -3.39 3.33 -5.46
C PHE A 14 -4.01 4.15 -6.59
N ASP A 15 -4.22 5.45 -6.37
CA ASP A 15 -4.78 6.35 -7.37
C ASP A 15 -3.98 6.38 -8.67
N ARG A 16 -2.65 6.30 -8.56
CA ARG A 16 -1.74 6.35 -9.71
C ARG A 16 -1.54 5.01 -10.41
N ASN A 17 -1.62 3.91 -9.69
CA ASN A 17 -1.15 2.61 -10.19
C ASN A 17 -2.25 1.55 -10.31
N VAL A 18 -3.41 1.78 -9.70
CA VAL A 18 -4.49 0.79 -9.60
C VAL A 18 -5.82 1.33 -10.08
N VAL A 19 -6.14 2.58 -9.74
CA VAL A 19 -7.39 3.22 -10.20
C VAL A 19 -7.41 3.34 -11.72
N GLY A 20 -8.55 3.02 -12.34
CA GLY A 20 -8.71 2.95 -13.79
C GLY A 20 -8.23 1.64 -14.42
N HIS A 21 -7.81 0.67 -13.60
CA HIS A 21 -7.37 -0.64 -14.08
C HIS A 21 -8.29 -1.75 -13.57
N ARG A 22 -8.43 -2.79 -14.38
CA ARG A 22 -9.05 -4.05 -13.96
C ARG A 22 -8.08 -4.82 -13.08
N VAL A 23 -8.57 -5.29 -11.95
CA VAL A 23 -7.74 -5.87 -10.90
C VAL A 23 -8.03 -7.36 -10.76
N SER A 24 -6.99 -8.19 -10.77
CA SER A 24 -7.10 -9.55 -10.26
C SER A 24 -6.86 -9.55 -8.75
N ALA A 25 -7.84 -10.04 -7.99
CA ALA A 25 -7.80 -10.05 -6.54
C ALA A 25 -7.71 -11.48 -6.00
N SER A 26 -6.77 -11.71 -5.08
CA SER A 26 -6.60 -13.00 -4.43
C SER A 26 -6.23 -12.85 -2.96
N SER A 27 -6.49 -13.89 -2.17
CA SER A 27 -6.11 -13.96 -0.76
C SER A 27 -5.15 -15.13 -0.52
N PRO A 28 -3.84 -14.95 -0.70
CA PRO A 28 -2.87 -16.04 -0.54
C PRO A 28 -2.91 -16.70 0.84
N GLN A 29 -3.21 -15.94 1.88
CA GLN A 29 -3.39 -16.46 3.25
C GLN A 29 -4.74 -17.13 3.47
N GLY A 30 -5.72 -16.94 2.57
CA GLY A 30 -7.08 -17.49 2.65
C GLY A 30 -8.05 -16.73 3.60
N ARG A 31 -7.56 -15.85 4.45
CA ARG A 31 -8.40 -15.16 5.46
C ARG A 31 -9.34 -14.09 4.90
N PHE A 32 -9.20 -13.77 3.62
CA PHE A 32 -10.03 -12.79 2.91
C PHE A 32 -10.49 -13.35 1.55
N ALA A 33 -10.60 -14.67 1.42
CA ALA A 33 -10.91 -15.34 0.15
C ALA A 33 -12.25 -14.90 -0.43
N GLU A 34 -13.31 -14.81 0.39
CA GLU A 34 -14.63 -14.37 -0.05
C GLU A 34 -14.62 -12.91 -0.54
N GLY A 35 -13.99 -12.01 0.21
CA GLY A 35 -13.85 -10.62 -0.19
C GLY A 35 -13.01 -10.45 -1.46
N ALA A 36 -11.92 -11.20 -1.58
CA ALA A 36 -11.10 -11.20 -2.79
C ALA A 36 -11.90 -11.67 -4.01
N ALA A 37 -12.70 -12.73 -3.88
CA ALA A 37 -13.55 -13.23 -4.96
C ALA A 37 -14.61 -12.21 -5.42
N LEU A 38 -15.12 -11.37 -4.51
CA LEU A 38 -16.05 -10.29 -4.88
C LEU A 38 -15.37 -9.18 -5.69
N LEU A 39 -14.07 -8.94 -5.46
CA LEU A 39 -13.30 -7.88 -6.11
C LEU A 39 -12.60 -8.34 -7.39
N ASP A 40 -12.40 -9.66 -7.53
CA ASP A 40 -11.64 -10.23 -8.65
C ASP A 40 -12.27 -9.91 -10.02
N GLY A 41 -11.43 -9.47 -10.94
CA GLY A 41 -11.83 -9.11 -12.29
C GLY A 41 -12.59 -7.77 -12.41
N ARG A 42 -12.71 -6.97 -11.34
CA ARG A 42 -13.40 -5.67 -11.37
C ARG A 42 -12.42 -4.53 -11.59
N GLU A 43 -12.95 -3.44 -12.14
CA GLU A 43 -12.19 -2.19 -12.28
C GLU A 43 -12.21 -1.41 -10.97
N ALA A 44 -11.04 -0.89 -10.57
CA ALA A 44 -10.92 0.03 -9.46
C ALA A 44 -11.24 1.45 -9.94
N LEU A 45 -12.25 2.10 -9.35
CA LEU A 45 -12.83 3.35 -9.84
C LEU A 45 -12.27 4.58 -9.12
N SER A 46 -12.14 4.51 -7.81
CA SER A 46 -11.65 5.62 -7.00
C SER A 46 -11.02 5.13 -5.70
N VAL A 47 -10.19 5.97 -5.09
CA VAL A 47 -9.60 5.69 -3.78
C VAL A 47 -9.62 6.93 -2.90
N ARG A 48 -9.86 6.73 -1.61
CA ARG A 48 -9.79 7.80 -0.63
C ARG A 48 -9.27 7.31 0.71
N ALA A 49 -8.63 8.20 1.44
CA ALA A 49 -8.22 7.99 2.82
C ALA A 49 -9.05 8.88 3.74
N VAL A 50 -9.57 8.31 4.82
CA VAL A 50 -10.28 9.04 5.88
C VAL A 50 -9.71 8.60 7.22
N GLY A 51 -9.06 9.51 7.93
CA GLY A 51 -8.33 9.19 9.13
C GLY A 51 -7.24 8.15 8.88
N LYS A 52 -7.32 7.00 9.56
CA LYS A 52 -6.38 5.89 9.41
C LYS A 52 -6.92 4.75 8.54
N GLN A 53 -7.92 5.02 7.72
CA GLN A 53 -8.57 4.03 6.87
C GLN A 53 -8.49 4.41 5.41
N MET A 54 -8.27 3.41 4.56
CA MET A 54 -8.32 3.53 3.12
C MET A 54 -9.60 2.87 2.61
N PHE A 55 -10.23 3.50 1.65
CA PHE A 55 -11.40 3.00 0.93
C PHE A 55 -11.08 3.02 -0.57
N LEU A 56 -11.16 1.88 -1.21
CA LEU A 56 -10.97 1.70 -2.65
C LEU A 56 -12.29 1.20 -3.25
N GLU A 57 -12.81 1.96 -4.20
CA GLU A 57 -14.06 1.69 -4.90
C GLU A 57 -13.84 0.79 -6.11
N PHE A 58 -14.71 -0.16 -6.30
CA PHE A 58 -14.74 -1.05 -7.45
C PHE A 58 -16.11 -0.99 -8.16
N GLU A 59 -16.13 -1.43 -9.42
CA GLU A 59 -17.36 -1.63 -10.17
C GLU A 59 -18.39 -2.44 -9.37
N GLY A 60 -19.67 -2.06 -9.48
CA GLY A 60 -20.77 -2.76 -8.82
C GLY A 60 -21.00 -2.35 -7.38
N ASP A 61 -20.69 -1.10 -7.02
CA ASP A 61 -20.92 -0.51 -5.70
C ASP A 61 -20.22 -1.28 -4.57
N LEU A 62 -19.05 -1.82 -4.87
CA LEU A 62 -18.21 -2.52 -3.89
C LEU A 62 -17.06 -1.63 -3.44
N TRP A 63 -16.84 -1.61 -2.14
CA TRP A 63 -15.78 -0.84 -1.51
C TRP A 63 -14.89 -1.72 -0.66
N LEU A 64 -13.60 -1.76 -0.97
CA LEU A 64 -12.60 -2.34 -0.10
C LEU A 64 -12.22 -1.34 0.97
N ARG A 65 -12.50 -1.67 2.23
CA ARG A 65 -12.03 -0.93 3.40
C ARG A 65 -10.80 -1.61 3.99
N VAL A 66 -9.72 -0.85 4.20
CA VAL A 66 -8.52 -1.33 4.88
C VAL A 66 -8.15 -0.41 6.02
N HIS A 67 -7.95 -0.99 7.20
CA HIS A 67 -7.34 -0.34 8.35
C HIS A 67 -6.07 -1.10 8.72
N LEU A 68 -4.92 -0.46 8.56
CA LEU A 68 -3.64 -1.12 8.76
C LEU A 68 -3.37 -1.48 10.23
N GLY A 69 -3.84 -0.65 11.18
CA GLY A 69 -3.50 -0.81 12.59
C GLY A 69 -2.00 -0.61 12.83
N MET A 70 -1.45 -1.36 13.78
CA MET A 70 -0.04 -1.24 14.16
C MET A 70 0.93 -2.06 13.28
N TYR A 71 0.43 -3.12 12.68
CA TYR A 71 1.28 -4.10 11.98
C TYR A 71 1.00 -4.22 10.49
N GLY A 72 -0.02 -3.51 10.01
CA GLY A 72 -0.40 -3.55 8.60
C GLY A 72 0.54 -2.76 7.73
N ALA A 73 0.75 -3.27 6.52
CA ALA A 73 1.50 -2.60 5.48
C ALA A 73 1.02 -3.01 4.10
N TRP A 74 1.17 -2.09 3.14
CA TRP A 74 1.08 -2.38 1.72
C TRP A 74 2.47 -2.43 1.10
N ASP A 75 2.76 -3.51 0.40
CA ASP A 75 3.95 -3.69 -0.42
C ASP A 75 3.56 -3.56 -1.88
N PHE A 76 4.25 -2.69 -2.61
CA PHE A 76 4.06 -2.48 -4.04
C PHE A 76 5.24 -3.00 -4.82
N SER A 77 5.00 -3.62 -5.96
CA SER A 77 6.02 -4.12 -6.88
C SER A 77 5.54 -4.07 -8.34
N GLY A 78 6.46 -4.20 -9.28
CA GLY A 78 6.21 -4.00 -10.70
C GLY A 78 6.52 -2.57 -11.16
N GLU A 79 5.86 -2.11 -12.21
CA GLU A 79 6.00 -0.74 -12.70
C GLU A 79 5.19 0.21 -11.81
N ILE A 80 5.89 0.98 -10.96
CA ILE A 80 5.27 1.86 -9.99
C ILE A 80 5.51 3.31 -10.38
N LEU A 81 4.42 4.04 -10.65
CA LEU A 81 4.45 5.49 -10.81
C LEU A 81 4.54 6.14 -9.43
N VAL A 82 5.69 6.70 -9.12
CA VAL A 82 5.93 7.33 -7.82
C VAL A 82 5.28 8.71 -7.76
N ASP A 83 4.62 9.02 -6.63
CA ASP A 83 4.11 10.36 -6.37
C ASP A 83 5.27 11.36 -6.21
N PRO A 84 5.36 12.42 -7.04
CA PRO A 84 6.40 13.44 -6.93
C PRO A 84 6.45 14.12 -5.56
N THR A 85 5.32 14.20 -4.86
CA THR A 85 5.27 14.77 -3.50
C THR A 85 5.99 13.90 -2.48
N ILE A 86 6.05 12.59 -2.70
CA ILE A 86 6.81 11.64 -1.87
C ILE A 86 8.30 11.81 -2.13
N ALA A 87 8.71 11.94 -3.38
CA ALA A 87 10.10 12.17 -3.76
C ALA A 87 10.63 13.50 -3.19
N SER A 88 9.80 14.57 -3.21
CA SER A 88 10.19 15.86 -2.66
C SER A 88 10.23 15.90 -1.12
N ALA A 89 9.43 15.10 -0.44
CA ALA A 89 9.44 14.99 1.01
C ALA A 89 10.73 14.32 1.52
N ASN A 90 11.26 13.35 0.79
CA ASN A 90 12.56 12.73 1.10
C ASN A 90 13.72 13.72 1.05
N GLY A 91 13.65 14.75 0.20
CA GLY A 91 14.67 15.81 0.14
C GLY A 91 14.61 16.84 1.27
N ARG A 92 13.47 16.97 1.97
CA ARG A 92 13.28 17.96 3.05
C ARG A 92 13.37 17.38 4.46
N MET A 93 13.14 16.09 4.62
CA MET A 93 13.28 15.42 5.93
C MET A 93 14.73 15.04 6.25
N GLY A 94 15.67 15.30 5.36
CA GLY A 94 17.10 15.00 5.51
C GLY A 94 17.87 16.03 6.31
N GLN A 95 17.32 16.70 7.31
CA GLN A 95 18.10 17.56 8.20
C GLN A 95 18.91 16.80 9.25
N THR A 96 18.92 15.50 9.23
CA THR A 96 19.83 14.72 10.07
C THR A 96 20.98 14.17 9.25
N ASN A 97 22.08 14.93 9.19
CA ASN A 97 23.47 14.45 8.99
C ASN A 97 23.71 13.40 7.90
N GLN A 98 23.15 13.53 6.73
CA GLN A 98 23.53 12.64 5.63
C GLN A 98 24.48 13.32 4.67
N ARG A 99 25.76 13.26 5.02
CA ARG A 99 26.85 13.42 4.08
C ARG A 99 26.75 12.27 3.06
N GLY A 100 26.37 12.60 1.84
CA GLY A 100 26.61 11.75 0.67
C GLY A 100 25.80 10.47 0.59
N THR A 101 24.47 10.56 0.54
CA THR A 101 23.66 9.44 0.10
C THR A 101 23.23 9.68 -1.36
N ASP A 102 23.72 8.81 -2.24
CA ASP A 102 23.26 8.70 -3.62
C ASP A 102 21.73 8.59 -3.66
N PRO A 103 21.07 9.36 -4.54
CA PRO A 103 19.61 9.27 -4.71
C PRO A 103 19.14 7.89 -5.16
N GLU A 104 19.99 7.07 -5.74
CA GLU A 104 19.68 5.69 -6.14
C GLU A 104 19.59 4.69 -4.95
N ARG A 105 20.14 5.02 -3.79
CA ARG A 105 20.13 4.13 -2.61
C ARG A 105 18.90 4.26 -1.71
N ILE A 106 17.98 5.18 -1.98
CA ILE A 106 16.79 5.45 -1.16
C ILE A 106 15.64 4.47 -1.47
N VAL A 107 15.77 3.65 -2.50
CA VAL A 107 14.68 2.84 -3.04
C VAL A 107 14.26 1.66 -2.16
N ASP A 108 15.08 1.22 -1.20
CA ASP A 108 14.84 -0.04 -0.46
C ASP A 108 14.59 0.09 1.05
N ALA A 109 14.39 1.27 1.58
CA ALA A 109 14.05 1.39 3.00
C ALA A 109 12.59 0.99 3.26
N ALA A 110 12.36 -0.18 3.83
CA ALA A 110 11.07 -0.56 4.37
C ALA A 110 10.70 0.37 5.54
N GLY A 111 9.49 0.93 5.54
CA GLY A 111 9.01 1.79 6.61
C GLY A 111 8.12 2.93 6.14
N GLU A 112 7.89 3.92 7.01
CA GLU A 112 6.99 5.03 6.72
C GLU A 112 7.40 5.89 5.51
N ASN A 113 8.69 5.90 5.16
CA ASN A 113 9.25 6.66 4.04
C ASN A 113 9.57 5.81 2.81
N SER A 114 9.28 4.52 2.83
CA SER A 114 9.48 3.65 1.67
C SER A 114 8.51 3.99 0.55
N LEU A 115 8.96 3.82 -0.69
CA LEU A 115 8.12 3.94 -1.89
C LEU A 115 7.39 2.64 -2.20
N THR A 116 7.99 1.51 -1.83
CA THR A 116 7.52 0.17 -2.18
C THR A 116 6.84 -0.54 -1.02
N SER A 117 7.11 -0.16 0.24
CA SER A 117 6.52 -0.80 1.43
C SER A 117 6.07 0.26 2.42
N ILE A 118 4.77 0.60 2.41
CA ILE A 118 4.19 1.66 3.23
C ILE A 118 3.40 1.04 4.38
N GLY A 119 3.78 1.37 5.61
CA GLY A 119 3.16 0.86 6.84
C GLY A 119 4.18 0.30 7.83
N ALA A 120 3.80 -0.74 8.57
CA ALA A 120 4.70 -1.35 9.55
C ALA A 120 5.89 -2.02 8.86
N PRO A 121 7.13 -1.78 9.33
CA PRO A 121 8.31 -2.39 8.75
C PRO A 121 8.24 -3.91 8.86
N ARG A 122 8.77 -4.61 7.87
CA ARG A 122 8.97 -6.07 7.98
C ARG A 122 9.90 -6.32 9.16
N LYS A 123 9.48 -7.16 10.10
CA LYS A 123 10.42 -7.69 11.09
C LYS A 123 11.52 -8.39 10.32
N ALA A 124 12.74 -7.89 10.39
CA ALA A 124 13.90 -8.62 9.90
C ALA A 124 13.85 -10.01 10.57
N ARG A 125 13.75 -11.07 9.78
CA ARG A 125 13.92 -12.43 10.29
C ARG A 125 15.29 -12.46 10.92
N GLY A 126 15.33 -12.66 12.25
CA GLY A 126 16.56 -12.69 12.99
C GLY A 126 17.59 -13.61 12.34
N HIS A 127 18.84 -13.14 12.28
CA HIS A 127 20.01 -13.87 11.83
C HIS A 127 19.95 -14.53 10.45
N VAL A 128 19.93 -13.73 9.39
CA VAL A 128 20.56 -14.15 8.15
C VAL A 128 22.05 -14.13 8.39
N ARG A 129 22.68 -15.31 8.39
CA ARG A 129 24.14 -15.44 8.46
C ARG A 129 24.75 -14.61 7.34
N MET A 130 25.81 -13.88 7.66
CA MET A 130 26.53 -12.94 6.78
C MET A 130 27.07 -13.54 5.46
N SER A 131 26.84 -14.82 5.19
CA SER A 131 27.34 -15.53 4.01
C SER A 131 26.36 -15.54 2.81
N GLU A 132 25.15 -14.96 2.93
CA GLU A 132 24.17 -14.96 1.82
C GLU A 132 23.88 -13.56 1.28
N GLN A 133 24.73 -12.59 1.56
CA GLN A 133 24.54 -11.20 1.13
C GLN A 133 25.11 -10.88 -0.26
N THR A 134 25.51 -11.89 -1.04
CA THR A 134 26.16 -11.66 -2.34
C THR A 134 25.34 -12.14 -3.53
N SER A 135 24.04 -12.12 -3.45
CA SER A 135 23.20 -12.47 -4.63
C SER A 135 21.94 -11.64 -4.66
N GLY A 136 22.05 -10.43 -5.11
CA GLY A 136 20.91 -9.55 -5.18
C GLY A 136 21.09 -8.36 -6.11
N LEU A 137 21.74 -8.54 -7.25
CA LEU A 137 21.78 -7.51 -8.30
C LEU A 137 21.92 -8.18 -9.68
N ASP A 138 21.04 -9.14 -9.99
CA ASP A 138 20.79 -9.56 -11.36
C ASP A 138 19.36 -10.08 -11.43
N ASP A 139 18.40 -9.16 -11.34
CA ASP A 139 16.97 -9.49 -11.44
C ASP A 139 16.45 -9.20 -12.85
N THR A 140 17.13 -9.76 -13.85
CA THR A 140 16.70 -9.73 -15.25
C THR A 140 15.71 -10.85 -15.61
N ASP A 141 15.33 -11.67 -14.64
CA ASP A 141 14.32 -12.74 -14.79
C ASP A 141 13.19 -12.61 -13.75
N ALA A 142 12.76 -11.41 -13.43
CA ALA A 142 11.64 -11.20 -12.53
C ALA A 142 10.35 -11.76 -13.14
N THR A 143 9.99 -12.96 -12.73
CA THR A 143 8.74 -13.61 -13.15
C THR A 143 7.55 -12.74 -12.74
N TRP A 144 6.72 -12.34 -13.71
CA TRP A 144 5.47 -11.63 -13.43
C TRP A 144 4.29 -12.63 -13.37
N PRO A 145 3.43 -12.56 -12.40
CA PRO A 145 3.46 -11.72 -11.19
C PRO A 145 4.54 -12.16 -10.18
N PRO A 146 5.03 -11.25 -9.32
CA PRO A 146 6.07 -11.57 -8.35
C PRO A 146 5.60 -12.65 -7.36
N PRO A 147 6.51 -13.48 -6.84
CA PRO A 147 6.16 -14.51 -5.86
C PRO A 147 5.57 -13.89 -4.59
N VAL A 148 4.63 -14.61 -3.96
CA VAL A 148 4.03 -14.18 -2.68
C VAL A 148 5.06 -14.32 -1.56
N VAL A 149 5.38 -13.21 -0.88
CA VAL A 149 6.35 -13.21 0.21
C VAL A 149 5.66 -12.97 1.55
N GLY A 150 5.70 -13.99 2.42
CA GLY A 150 5.14 -13.91 3.77
C GLY A 150 3.62 -14.08 3.81
N GLN A 151 2.99 -13.51 4.84
CA GLN A 151 1.55 -13.66 5.08
C GLN A 151 0.78 -12.52 4.42
N VAL A 152 0.44 -12.69 3.15
CA VAL A 152 -0.34 -11.74 2.38
C VAL A 152 -1.84 -12.03 2.57
N ARG A 153 -2.55 -11.05 3.14
CA ARG A 153 -4.00 -11.10 3.37
C ARG A 153 -4.79 -10.90 2.08
N LEU A 154 -4.37 -9.94 1.28
CA LEU A 154 -4.97 -9.57 0.00
C LEU A 154 -3.86 -9.21 -0.96
N ARG A 155 -3.92 -9.73 -2.17
CA ARG A 155 -3.10 -9.35 -3.31
C ARG A 155 -4.01 -8.77 -4.38
N LEU A 156 -3.66 -7.57 -4.86
CA LEU A 156 -4.27 -6.92 -5.99
C LEU A 156 -3.25 -6.78 -7.11
N LEU A 157 -3.59 -7.31 -8.28
CA LEU A 157 -2.74 -7.29 -9.47
C LEU A 157 -3.43 -6.51 -10.58
N THR A 158 -2.70 -5.59 -11.18
CA THR A 158 -3.00 -5.03 -12.51
C THR A 158 -2.04 -5.65 -13.54
N ASP A 159 -2.09 -5.21 -14.78
CA ASP A 159 -1.15 -5.67 -15.82
C ASP A 159 0.31 -5.34 -15.47
N ALA A 160 0.56 -4.28 -14.73
CA ALA A 160 1.89 -3.75 -14.45
C ALA A 160 2.25 -3.64 -12.97
N THR A 161 1.27 -3.60 -12.06
CA THR A 161 1.48 -3.35 -10.64
C THR A 161 0.92 -4.46 -9.77
N CYS A 162 1.66 -4.86 -8.76
CA CYS A 162 1.24 -5.76 -7.69
C CYS A 162 1.20 -5.01 -6.36
N ALA A 163 0.08 -5.11 -5.64
CA ALA A 163 -0.08 -4.56 -4.29
C ALA A 163 -0.44 -5.68 -3.31
N ASP A 164 0.42 -5.93 -2.33
CA ASP A 164 0.27 -6.96 -1.31
C ASP A 164 -0.04 -6.36 0.06
N LEU A 165 -1.18 -6.71 0.63
CA LEU A 165 -1.59 -6.29 1.98
C LEU A 165 -1.16 -7.31 3.02
N ARG A 166 -0.40 -6.86 4.02
CA ARG A 166 0.06 -7.68 5.15
C ARG A 166 -0.48 -7.14 6.48
N GLY A 167 -0.85 -8.03 7.39
CA GLY A 167 -1.17 -7.75 8.77
C GLY A 167 -2.18 -6.64 9.08
N PRO A 168 -3.21 -6.36 8.25
CA PRO A 168 -4.18 -5.33 8.55
C PRO A 168 -5.03 -5.69 9.76
N THR A 169 -5.49 -4.67 10.49
CA THR A 169 -6.47 -4.84 11.56
C THR A 169 -7.87 -5.09 10.99
N ALA A 170 -8.23 -4.39 9.90
CA ALA A 170 -9.47 -4.65 9.16
C ALA A 170 -9.19 -4.69 7.66
N CYS A 171 -9.86 -5.63 6.98
CA CYS A 171 -9.89 -5.78 5.54
C CYS A 171 -11.27 -6.33 5.19
N GLU A 172 -12.14 -5.50 4.63
CA GLU A 172 -13.57 -5.79 4.45
C GLU A 172 -14.06 -5.25 3.11
N VAL A 173 -15.06 -5.93 2.54
CA VAL A 173 -15.83 -5.40 1.40
C VAL A 173 -17.13 -4.82 1.94
N LEU A 174 -17.41 -3.57 1.61
CA LEU A 174 -18.54 -2.79 2.08
C LEU A 174 -19.38 -2.28 0.91
N THR A 175 -20.67 -2.04 1.19
CA THR A 175 -21.55 -1.25 0.32
C THR A 175 -21.34 0.25 0.52
N PRO A 176 -21.77 1.12 -0.40
CA PRO A 176 -21.66 2.57 -0.24
C PRO A 176 -22.27 3.10 1.07
N ASP A 177 -23.43 2.57 1.48
CA ASP A 177 -24.11 2.95 2.73
C ASP A 177 -23.28 2.57 3.96
N GLN A 178 -22.67 1.40 3.93
CA GLN A 178 -21.77 0.94 5.01
C GLN A 178 -20.52 1.82 5.09
N VAL A 179 -19.96 2.23 3.95
CA VAL A 179 -18.83 3.16 3.90
C VAL A 179 -19.20 4.49 4.54
N GLN A 180 -20.36 5.07 4.20
CA GLN A 180 -20.84 6.32 4.82
C GLN A 180 -21.03 6.17 6.33
N ALA A 181 -21.59 5.06 6.77
CA ALA A 181 -21.76 4.77 8.20
C ALA A 181 -20.41 4.68 8.94
N VAL A 182 -19.38 4.09 8.33
CA VAL A 182 -18.04 4.03 8.89
C VAL A 182 -17.41 5.42 8.97
N ILE A 183 -17.50 6.21 7.89
CA ILE A 183 -16.94 7.57 7.83
C ILE A 183 -17.62 8.47 8.87
N ALA A 184 -18.93 8.38 9.02
CA ALA A 184 -19.67 9.18 10.01
C ALA A 184 -19.20 8.91 11.46
N LYS A 185 -18.75 7.67 11.75
CA LYS A 185 -18.21 7.30 13.08
C LYS A 185 -16.78 7.80 13.31
N LEU A 186 -16.02 8.11 12.24
CA LEU A 186 -14.63 8.57 12.37
C LEU A 186 -14.53 10.05 12.74
N GLY A 187 -15.63 10.80 12.61
CA GLY A 187 -15.63 12.26 12.80
C GLY A 187 -15.01 13.03 11.62
N PRO A 188 -14.99 14.35 11.69
CA PRO A 188 -14.43 15.17 10.62
C PRO A 188 -12.92 14.95 10.52
N ASP A 189 -12.45 14.61 9.33
CA ASP A 189 -11.03 14.48 9.03
C ASP A 189 -10.35 15.86 9.11
N GLN A 190 -9.47 16.05 10.08
CA GLN A 190 -8.79 17.32 10.31
C GLN A 190 -7.74 17.64 9.23
N ILE A 191 -7.41 16.71 8.36
CA ILE A 191 -6.39 16.89 7.32
C ILE A 191 -6.98 17.51 6.03
N GLY A 192 -8.30 17.42 5.84
CA GLY A 192 -8.99 17.87 4.61
C GLY A 192 -9.37 19.36 4.55
N ARG A 193 -9.06 20.18 5.54
CA ARG A 193 -9.46 21.61 5.58
C ARG A 193 -8.38 22.62 5.23
N ALA A 194 -7.32 22.21 4.57
CA ALA A 194 -6.34 23.15 4.04
C ALA A 194 -6.48 23.26 2.53
N SER A 195 -7.60 23.78 2.03
CA SER A 195 -7.65 24.42 0.71
C SER A 195 -8.95 25.17 0.49
N CYS A 196 -8.78 26.35 -0.03
CA CYS A 196 -9.70 27.33 -0.60
C CYS A 196 -9.97 28.53 0.31
N ARG A 197 -8.99 29.44 0.28
CA ARG A 197 -9.26 30.87 0.08
C ARG A 197 -8.22 31.44 -0.87
#